data_4db9f6d8a478f2671977d05488fb69be
#
_entry.id   4db9f6d8a478f2671977d05488fb69be
#
_cell.length_a   1.000
_cell.length_b   1.000
_cell.length_c   1.000
_cell.angle_alpha   90.00
_cell.angle_beta   90.00
_cell.angle_gamma   90.00
#
_symmetry.space_group_name_H-M   'P 1'
#
loop_
_entity.id
_entity.type
_entity.pdbx_description
1 polymer ?
#
loop_
_entity_poly.entity_id
_entity_poly.type
_entity_poly.pdbx_seq_one_letter_code
_entity_poly.pdbx_strand_id
1 'polypeptide(L)'
;WKDTMLTIQLHNDNQLNEVIILSDKPETGIQSSRMGASSIPIPHIKNTPALMSEADVLKSIQLLPGVQNGMNGTSGLYVRGGGPDQNLYLLDGVPLYNVDHTLGLLSVFTPEAVKKVDLYKSSFPARFGGRLSSIVDVRTNDGNMQHYHGSLTIGLLTSHLQFEGPIWKDHTSFIISARRSYIDCFAI
;
A
#
# COMPACT_ATOMS: atom_id res chain seq x y z
N TRP A 1 28.97 -64.67 26.07
CA TRP A 1 28.79 -63.31 25.61
C TRP A 1 28.63 -63.37 24.09
N LYS A 2 27.48 -62.91 23.57
CA LYS A 2 27.26 -62.75 22.12
C LYS A 2 27.54 -61.29 21.77
N ASP A 3 28.56 -61.08 20.98
CA ASP A 3 28.81 -59.75 20.42
C ASP A 3 27.78 -59.44 19.34
N THR A 4 27.04 -58.37 19.51
CA THR A 4 26.04 -57.91 18.55
C THR A 4 26.62 -56.67 17.88
N MET A 5 26.93 -56.75 16.59
CA MET A 5 27.26 -55.55 15.80
C MET A 5 25.98 -54.84 15.37
N LEU A 6 25.82 -53.60 15.78
CA LEU A 6 24.76 -52.74 15.37
C LEU A 6 25.28 -51.76 14.29
N THR A 7 24.88 -51.92 13.07
CA THR A 7 25.22 -50.98 11.98
C THR A 7 24.08 -49.98 11.84
N ILE A 8 24.32 -48.73 12.24
CA ILE A 8 23.39 -47.62 12.06
C ILE A 8 23.80 -46.87 10.81
N GLN A 9 22.96 -46.94 9.77
CA GLN A 9 23.07 -46.07 8.57
C GLN A 9 22.43 -44.72 8.88
N LEU A 10 23.24 -43.70 8.98
CA LEU A 10 22.76 -42.32 9.05
C LEU A 10 22.46 -41.85 7.64
N HIS A 11 21.18 -41.63 7.35
CA HIS A 11 20.75 -40.92 6.14
C HIS A 11 20.88 -39.43 6.41
N ASN A 12 21.76 -38.79 5.65
CA ASN A 12 21.91 -37.34 5.69
C ASN A 12 20.85 -36.72 4.75
N ASP A 13 19.62 -36.63 5.21
CA ASP A 13 18.48 -36.15 4.43
C ASP A 13 18.16 -34.69 4.74
N ASN A 14 19.16 -33.91 5.14
CA ASN A 14 19.07 -32.48 5.38
C ASN A 14 19.51 -31.68 4.14
N GLN A 15 19.01 -32.04 2.95
CA GLN A 15 18.98 -31.08 1.86
C GLN A 15 17.77 -30.16 2.07
N LEU A 16 17.98 -29.08 2.81
CA LEU A 16 17.08 -27.94 2.76
C LEU A 16 17.08 -27.46 1.31
N ASN A 17 15.92 -27.54 0.66
CA ASN A 17 15.74 -26.90 -0.64
C ASN A 17 16.14 -25.44 -0.50
N GLU A 18 17.02 -24.98 -1.36
CA GLU A 18 17.44 -23.59 -1.43
C GLU A 18 16.21 -22.72 -1.57
N VAL A 19 15.86 -21.98 -0.54
CA VAL A 19 14.82 -20.95 -0.60
C VAL A 19 15.46 -19.75 -1.30
N ILE A 20 15.33 -19.69 -2.62
CA ILE A 20 15.67 -18.49 -3.37
C ILE A 20 14.64 -17.43 -2.98
N ILE A 21 14.98 -16.61 -1.99
CA ILE A 21 14.26 -15.38 -1.70
C ILE A 21 14.63 -14.42 -2.85
N LEU A 22 13.84 -14.45 -3.91
CA LEU A 22 13.79 -13.36 -4.88
C LEU A 22 13.20 -12.16 -4.11
N SER A 23 14.07 -11.40 -3.47
CA SER A 23 13.71 -10.07 -3.02
C SER A 23 13.44 -9.27 -4.29
N ASP A 24 12.17 -9.05 -4.61
CA ASP A 24 11.76 -7.92 -5.42
C ASP A 24 12.18 -6.67 -4.64
N LYS A 25 13.47 -6.34 -4.71
CA LYS A 25 13.92 -5.01 -4.38
C LYS A 25 13.14 -4.10 -5.28
N PRO A 26 12.24 -3.25 -4.74
CA PRO A 26 11.72 -2.19 -5.56
C PRO A 26 12.94 -1.56 -6.22
N GLU A 27 12.91 -1.34 -7.53
CA GLU A 27 14.00 -0.70 -8.29
C GLU A 27 14.15 0.76 -7.82
N THR A 28 14.42 0.93 -6.53
CA THR A 28 14.69 2.18 -5.84
C THR A 28 16.20 2.29 -5.72
N GLY A 29 16.81 2.76 -6.76
CA GLY A 29 18.27 2.95 -6.75
C GLY A 29 18.77 3.57 -8.05
N ILE A 30 20.08 3.68 -8.12
CA ILE A 30 20.83 4.23 -9.25
C ILE A 30 20.52 3.53 -10.59
N GLN A 31 19.97 2.31 -10.55
CA GLN A 31 19.58 1.53 -11.72
C GLN A 31 18.15 1.82 -12.22
N SER A 32 17.34 2.55 -11.43
CA SER A 32 16.01 2.97 -11.87
C SER A 32 16.15 4.13 -12.85
N SER A 33 15.66 3.95 -14.08
CA SER A 33 15.58 5.01 -15.08
C SER A 33 14.53 6.09 -14.75
N ARG A 34 13.77 5.91 -13.66
CA ARG A 34 12.69 6.80 -13.22
C ARG A 34 13.19 7.78 -12.17
N MET A 35 13.80 8.88 -12.61
CA MET A 35 14.20 9.93 -11.70
C MET A 35 12.98 10.59 -11.03
N GLY A 36 13.06 10.77 -9.70
CA GLY A 36 12.01 11.46 -8.93
C GLY A 36 10.76 10.64 -8.66
N ALA A 37 10.71 9.35 -9.05
CA ALA A 37 9.66 8.44 -8.67
C ALA A 37 10.01 7.72 -7.37
N SER A 38 9.01 7.55 -6.49
CA SER A 38 9.11 6.77 -5.26
C SER A 38 7.92 5.82 -5.20
N SER A 39 8.17 4.52 -5.13
CA SER A 39 7.12 3.50 -4.95
C SER A 39 7.08 3.09 -3.48
N ILE A 40 5.89 3.10 -2.90
CA ILE A 40 5.64 2.72 -1.51
C ILE A 40 4.85 1.42 -1.50
N PRO A 41 5.44 0.32 -1.04
CA PRO A 41 4.72 -0.94 -0.89
C PRO A 41 3.76 -0.85 0.31
N ILE A 42 2.63 -1.54 0.21
CA ILE A 42 1.58 -1.54 1.23
C ILE A 42 2.05 -1.95 2.64
N PRO A 43 2.96 -2.93 2.83
CA PRO A 43 3.47 -3.23 4.16
C PRO A 43 4.09 -2.01 4.85
N HIS A 44 4.71 -1.11 4.09
CA HIS A 44 5.27 0.13 4.63
C HIS A 44 4.16 1.07 5.11
N ILE A 45 3.06 1.20 4.34
CA ILE A 45 1.91 2.02 4.70
C ILE A 45 1.24 1.50 5.97
N LYS A 46 1.01 0.19 6.05
CA LYS A 46 0.38 -0.46 7.22
C LYS A 46 1.22 -0.36 8.50
N ASN A 47 2.54 -0.35 8.37
CA ASN A 47 3.47 -0.25 9.51
C ASN A 47 3.83 1.19 9.88
N THR A 48 3.35 2.18 9.12
CA THR A 48 3.56 3.59 9.44
C THR A 48 2.75 3.98 10.67
N PRO A 49 3.35 4.74 11.63
CA PRO A 49 2.61 5.24 12.79
C PRO A 49 1.36 6.01 12.33
N ALA A 50 0.22 5.50 12.72
CA ALA A 50 -1.06 6.02 12.28
C ALA A 50 -1.58 7.07 13.25
N LEU A 51 -2.11 8.16 12.75
CA LEU A 51 -2.87 9.10 13.56
C LEU A 51 -4.17 8.40 13.99
N MET A 52 -4.41 8.36 15.30
CA MET A 52 -5.60 7.70 15.87
C MET A 52 -5.76 6.22 15.47
N SER A 53 -4.64 5.50 15.33
CA SER A 53 -4.59 4.07 15.05
C SER A 53 -5.08 3.66 13.65
N GLU A 54 -5.18 4.60 12.72
CA GLU A 54 -5.59 4.31 11.34
C GLU A 54 -4.46 4.61 10.34
N ALA A 55 -4.00 3.57 9.64
CA ALA A 55 -3.03 3.72 8.56
C ALA A 55 -3.68 4.49 7.40
N ASP A 56 -2.98 5.47 6.85
CA ASP A 56 -3.46 6.29 5.75
C ASP A 56 -2.40 6.42 4.66
N VAL A 57 -2.84 6.25 3.42
CA VAL A 57 -1.98 6.27 2.24
C VAL A 57 -1.31 7.63 2.08
N LEU A 58 -2.08 8.73 2.16
CA LEU A 58 -1.53 10.07 1.96
C LEU A 58 -0.60 10.48 3.11
N LYS A 59 -0.91 10.09 4.34
CA LYS A 59 -0.05 10.33 5.49
C LYS A 59 1.28 9.58 5.38
N SER A 60 1.28 8.38 4.84
CA SER A 60 2.52 7.66 4.56
C SER A 60 3.36 8.34 3.49
N ILE A 61 2.73 8.95 2.48
CA ILE A 61 3.42 9.75 1.46
C ILE A 61 4.04 11.02 2.08
N GLN A 62 3.39 11.63 3.06
CA GLN A 62 3.89 12.84 3.75
C GLN A 62 5.22 12.61 4.49
N LEU A 63 5.58 11.36 4.80
CA LEU A 63 6.86 11.00 5.41
C LEU A 63 8.02 10.90 4.41
N LEU A 64 7.73 10.98 3.11
CA LEU A 64 8.76 10.89 2.08
C LEU A 64 9.57 12.18 1.97
N PRO A 65 10.88 12.10 1.67
CA PRO A 65 11.71 13.27 1.46
C PRO A 65 11.15 14.18 0.35
N GLY A 66 11.08 15.49 0.62
CA GLY A 66 10.56 16.48 -0.31
C GLY A 66 9.04 16.58 -0.39
N VAL A 67 8.35 15.95 0.54
CA VAL A 67 6.91 16.10 0.78
C VAL A 67 6.71 16.76 2.14
N GLN A 68 5.84 17.73 2.21
CA GLN A 68 5.49 18.42 3.45
C GLN A 68 4.00 18.23 3.75
N ASN A 69 3.68 18.19 5.01
CA ASN A 69 2.31 18.14 5.49
C ASN A 69 1.64 19.50 5.28
N GLY A 70 0.34 19.48 5.00
CA GLY A 70 -0.49 20.65 5.16
C GLY A 70 -0.54 21.12 6.61
N MET A 71 -1.03 22.32 6.83
CA MET A 71 -1.23 22.85 8.18
C MET A 71 -2.14 21.90 9.00
N ASN A 72 -1.72 21.63 10.23
CA ASN A 72 -2.52 20.94 11.25
C ASN A 72 -3.01 19.52 10.92
N GLY A 73 -2.18 18.70 10.27
CA GLY A 73 -2.48 17.27 10.11
C GLY A 73 -3.53 16.95 9.04
N THR A 74 -3.82 17.89 8.15
CA THR A 74 -4.67 17.63 6.98
C THR A 74 -3.96 16.72 5.98
N SER A 75 -4.73 16.03 5.13
CA SER A 75 -4.22 15.12 4.10
C SER A 75 -3.60 15.81 2.89
N GLY A 76 -3.59 17.14 2.86
CA GLY A 76 -2.97 17.91 1.77
C GLY A 76 -1.48 17.61 1.62
N LEU A 77 -1.03 17.36 0.38
CA LEU A 77 0.38 17.14 0.05
C LEU A 77 0.98 18.40 -0.55
N TYR A 78 2.08 18.85 0.03
CA TYR A 78 2.93 19.91 -0.50
C TYR A 78 4.22 19.28 -1.00
N VAL A 79 4.35 19.14 -2.30
CA VAL A 79 5.49 18.43 -2.90
C VAL A 79 6.42 19.45 -3.55
N ARG A 80 7.66 19.54 -3.06
CA ARG A 80 8.69 20.45 -3.57
C ARG A 80 8.23 21.90 -3.70
N GLY A 81 7.42 22.37 -2.74
CA GLY A 81 6.90 23.74 -2.71
C GLY A 81 5.61 23.96 -3.50
N GLY A 82 5.10 22.95 -4.21
CA GLY A 82 3.80 23.04 -4.86
C GLY A 82 2.67 22.73 -3.89
N GLY A 83 1.50 23.39 -4.08
CA GLY A 83 0.31 23.23 -3.25
C GLY A 83 -0.47 21.95 -3.55
N PRO A 84 -1.47 21.62 -2.70
CA PRO A 84 -2.29 20.41 -2.84
C PRO A 84 -3.10 20.37 -4.15
N ASP A 85 -3.51 21.53 -4.65
CA ASP A 85 -4.23 21.72 -5.92
C ASP A 85 -3.37 21.43 -7.15
N GLN A 86 -2.04 21.42 -6.99
CA GLN A 86 -1.06 21.17 -8.05
C GLN A 86 -0.66 19.69 -8.17
N ASN A 87 -1.24 18.83 -7.36
CA ASN A 87 -1.01 17.39 -7.41
C ASN A 87 -2.11 16.69 -8.22
N LEU A 88 -1.72 15.66 -8.97
CA LEU A 88 -2.65 14.76 -9.65
C LEU A 88 -2.76 13.47 -8.85
N TYR A 89 -3.96 13.16 -8.43
CA TYR A 89 -4.25 11.88 -7.77
C TYR A 89 -4.97 10.97 -8.75
N LEU A 90 -4.47 9.75 -8.88
CA LEU A 90 -5.01 8.73 -9.77
C LEU A 90 -5.35 7.48 -8.96
N LEU A 91 -6.50 6.90 -9.24
CA LEU A 91 -6.88 5.56 -8.79
C LEU A 91 -7.06 4.69 -10.03
N ASP A 92 -6.17 3.71 -10.22
CA ASP A 92 -6.12 2.86 -11.41
C ASP A 92 -6.11 3.65 -12.74
N GLY A 93 -5.43 4.81 -12.72
CA GLY A 93 -5.33 5.70 -13.87
C GLY A 93 -6.49 6.69 -14.04
N VAL A 94 -7.51 6.64 -13.18
CA VAL A 94 -8.65 7.58 -13.19
C VAL A 94 -8.37 8.76 -12.26
N PRO A 95 -8.47 10.01 -12.73
CA PRO A 95 -8.24 11.18 -11.90
C PRO A 95 -9.30 11.33 -10.79
N LEU A 96 -8.80 11.58 -9.58
CA LEU A 96 -9.63 11.94 -8.43
C LEU A 96 -9.45 13.43 -8.12
N TYR A 97 -10.57 14.14 -7.97
CA TYR A 97 -10.56 15.58 -7.68
C TYR A 97 -10.54 15.86 -6.17
N ASN A 98 -11.21 15.04 -5.38
CA ASN A 98 -11.26 15.16 -3.94
C ASN A 98 -10.77 13.86 -3.31
N VAL A 99 -9.61 13.94 -2.65
CA VAL A 99 -8.95 12.80 -1.99
C VAL A 99 -9.04 12.87 -0.48
N ASP A 100 -9.64 13.94 0.03
CA ASP A 100 -9.82 14.19 1.45
C ASP A 100 -11.17 13.64 1.92
N HIS A 101 -11.13 12.93 3.03
CA HIS A 101 -12.30 12.45 3.74
C HIS A 101 -12.25 12.96 5.18
N THR A 102 -13.42 13.18 5.80
CA THR A 102 -13.49 13.54 7.21
C THR A 102 -12.73 14.84 7.53
N LEU A 103 -13.06 15.94 6.84
CA LEU A 103 -12.42 17.25 7.01
C LEU A 103 -10.89 17.24 6.81
N GLY A 104 -10.39 16.35 5.96
CA GLY A 104 -8.95 16.21 5.68
C GLY A 104 -8.17 15.40 6.71
N LEU A 105 -8.82 14.77 7.69
CA LEU A 105 -8.15 13.90 8.65
C LEU A 105 -7.75 12.56 8.05
N LEU A 106 -8.53 12.06 7.11
CA LEU A 106 -8.32 10.78 6.42
C LEU A 106 -8.35 10.98 4.91
N SER A 107 -7.67 10.09 4.19
CA SER A 107 -7.80 10.02 2.74
C SER A 107 -8.96 9.11 2.31
N VAL A 108 -9.39 9.24 1.06
CA VAL A 108 -10.38 8.33 0.46
C VAL A 108 -9.82 6.92 0.23
N PHE A 109 -8.50 6.77 0.26
CA PHE A 109 -7.85 5.50 -0.01
C PHE A 109 -7.91 4.58 1.20
N THR A 110 -8.41 3.37 0.99
CA THR A 110 -8.44 2.31 2.00
C THR A 110 -7.17 1.45 1.84
N PRO A 111 -6.25 1.42 2.81
CA PRO A 111 -4.96 0.73 2.67
C PRO A 111 -5.09 -0.75 2.32
N GLU A 112 -6.17 -1.40 2.76
CA GLU A 112 -6.43 -2.80 2.49
C GLU A 112 -6.71 -3.06 1.01
N ALA A 113 -7.39 -2.11 0.34
CA ALA A 113 -7.75 -2.23 -1.07
C ALA A 113 -6.61 -1.82 -2.01
N VAL A 114 -5.54 -1.21 -1.49
CA VAL A 114 -4.43 -0.70 -2.30
C VAL A 114 -3.33 -1.74 -2.41
N LYS A 115 -2.77 -1.92 -3.60
CA LYS A 115 -1.63 -2.80 -3.91
C LYS A 115 -0.30 -2.07 -3.80
N LYS A 116 -0.24 -0.87 -4.37
CA LYS A 116 0.95 -0.02 -4.35
C LYS A 116 0.60 1.44 -4.61
N VAL A 117 1.51 2.31 -4.23
CA VAL A 117 1.41 3.74 -4.47
C VAL A 117 2.71 4.23 -5.09
N ASP A 118 2.60 4.83 -6.26
CA ASP A 118 3.73 5.44 -6.97
C ASP A 118 3.60 6.96 -6.88
N LEU A 119 4.60 7.62 -6.28
CA LEU A 119 4.69 9.08 -6.22
C LEU A 119 5.74 9.57 -7.19
N TYR A 120 5.35 10.42 -8.13
CA TYR A 120 6.24 11.13 -9.06
C TYR A 120 6.37 12.59 -8.60
N LYS A 121 7.57 12.97 -8.15
CA LYS A 121 7.88 14.33 -7.64
C LYS A 121 8.46 15.26 -8.71
N SER A 122 8.83 14.71 -9.86
CA SER A 122 9.36 15.39 -11.03
C SER A 122 9.57 14.38 -12.15
N SER A 123 9.86 14.84 -13.35
CA SER A 123 10.10 13.95 -14.51
C SER A 123 8.94 13.00 -14.77
N PHE A 124 7.76 13.59 -14.92
CA PHE A 124 6.54 12.81 -15.16
C PHE A 124 6.64 12.06 -16.50
N PRO A 125 6.26 10.78 -16.54
CA PRO A 125 6.06 10.09 -17.80
C PRO A 125 5.08 10.86 -18.71
N ALA A 126 5.29 10.83 -20.03
CA ALA A 126 4.50 11.61 -21.00
C ALA A 126 3.00 11.31 -20.98
N ARG A 127 2.60 10.16 -20.40
CA ARG A 127 1.19 9.78 -20.22
C ARG A 127 0.46 10.64 -19.16
N PHE A 128 1.19 11.34 -18.31
CA PHE A 128 0.63 12.16 -17.26
C PHE A 128 0.78 13.65 -17.61
N GLY A 129 -0.25 14.43 -17.33
CA GLY A 129 -0.25 15.86 -17.58
C GLY A 129 -1.30 16.59 -16.72
N GLY A 130 -1.37 17.90 -16.89
CA GLY A 130 -2.40 18.72 -16.27
C GLY A 130 -2.17 19.12 -14.81
N ARG A 131 -1.02 18.76 -14.21
CA ARG A 131 -0.61 19.19 -12.87
C ARG A 131 0.87 19.55 -12.84
N LEU A 132 1.25 20.43 -11.90
CA LEU A 132 2.57 21.05 -11.88
C LEU A 132 3.53 20.47 -10.84
N SER A 133 3.01 19.94 -9.73
CA SER A 133 3.84 19.58 -8.58
C SER A 133 4.15 18.07 -8.52
N SER A 134 3.13 17.24 -8.41
CA SER A 134 3.35 15.78 -8.29
C SER A 134 2.20 14.97 -8.88
N ILE A 135 2.47 13.66 -9.03
CA ILE A 135 1.47 12.69 -9.43
C ILE A 135 1.52 11.53 -8.42
N VAL A 136 0.37 11.24 -7.84
CA VAL A 136 0.16 10.10 -6.93
C VAL A 136 -0.68 9.08 -7.69
N ASP A 137 -0.05 8.00 -8.14
CA ASP A 137 -0.72 6.90 -8.84
C ASP A 137 -0.95 5.74 -7.87
N VAL A 138 -2.20 5.57 -7.45
CA VAL A 138 -2.64 4.51 -6.54
C VAL A 138 -3.21 3.37 -7.35
N ARG A 139 -2.71 2.16 -7.10
CA ARG A 139 -3.19 0.94 -7.74
C ARG A 139 -3.93 0.08 -6.73
N THR A 140 -5.11 -0.38 -7.12
CA THR A 140 -5.89 -1.30 -6.30
C THR A 140 -5.36 -2.72 -6.37
N ASN A 141 -5.71 -3.51 -5.38
CA ASN A 141 -5.36 -4.92 -5.32
C ASN A 141 -6.24 -5.73 -6.27
N ASP A 142 -5.67 -6.77 -6.88
CA ASP A 142 -6.37 -7.62 -7.86
C ASP A 142 -7.20 -8.74 -7.20
N GLY A 143 -7.08 -8.92 -5.87
CA GLY A 143 -7.66 -10.05 -5.15
C GLY A 143 -6.87 -11.36 -5.31
N ASN A 144 -7.17 -12.34 -4.46
CA ASN A 144 -6.49 -13.63 -4.45
C ASN A 144 -7.18 -14.63 -5.39
N MET A 145 -6.42 -15.25 -6.29
CA MET A 145 -6.95 -16.22 -7.27
C MET A 145 -7.04 -17.66 -6.74
N GLN A 146 -6.46 -17.95 -5.56
CA GLN A 146 -6.35 -19.31 -5.06
C GLN A 146 -7.13 -19.56 -3.77
N HIS A 147 -7.14 -18.57 -2.87
CA HIS A 147 -7.72 -18.69 -1.53
C HIS A 147 -8.60 -17.50 -1.20
N TYR A 148 -9.63 -17.76 -0.39
CA TYR A 148 -10.43 -16.70 0.20
C TYR A 148 -9.71 -16.09 1.39
N HIS A 149 -9.65 -14.78 1.44
CA HIS A 149 -9.14 -14.02 2.56
C HIS A 149 -10.14 -12.94 2.96
N GLY A 150 -10.23 -12.69 4.25
CA GLY A 150 -11.03 -11.61 4.79
C GLY A 150 -10.33 -10.96 5.95
N SER A 151 -10.47 -9.66 6.07
CA SER A 151 -10.01 -8.89 7.22
C SER A 151 -11.10 -7.95 7.70
N LEU A 152 -11.23 -7.84 9.02
CA LEU A 152 -12.08 -6.87 9.69
C LEU A 152 -11.23 -6.11 10.68
N THR A 153 -11.14 -4.80 10.51
CA THR A 153 -10.44 -3.90 11.42
C THR A 153 -11.45 -2.95 12.02
N ILE A 154 -11.46 -2.83 13.34
CA ILE A 154 -12.31 -1.90 14.07
C ILE A 154 -11.41 -0.93 14.78
N GLY A 155 -11.40 0.32 14.32
CA GLY A 155 -10.67 1.44 14.90
C GLY A 155 -11.57 2.37 15.71
N LEU A 156 -10.98 3.41 16.29
CA LEU A 156 -11.73 4.42 17.04
C LEU A 156 -12.59 5.31 16.15
N LEU A 157 -12.11 5.64 14.95
CA LEU A 157 -12.78 6.55 14.02
C LEU A 157 -13.45 5.83 12.87
N THR A 158 -12.94 4.65 12.48
CA THR A 158 -13.42 3.93 11.31
C THR A 158 -13.40 2.43 11.53
N SER A 159 -14.23 1.72 10.78
CA SER A 159 -14.14 0.27 10.59
C SER A 159 -13.91 -0.05 9.13
N HIS A 160 -13.08 -1.03 8.87
CA HIS A 160 -12.75 -1.54 7.56
C HIS A 160 -13.13 -3.00 7.45
N LEU A 161 -13.74 -3.36 6.36
CA LEU A 161 -14.01 -4.74 5.97
C LEU A 161 -13.40 -4.97 4.59
N GLN A 162 -12.64 -6.03 4.46
CA GLN A 162 -12.15 -6.51 3.17
C GLN A 162 -12.48 -7.99 3.03
N PHE A 163 -12.89 -8.38 1.85
CA PHE A 163 -13.09 -9.76 1.48
C PHE A 163 -12.64 -9.98 0.04
N GLU A 164 -11.79 -10.97 -0.18
CA GLU A 164 -11.24 -11.30 -1.49
C GLU A 164 -11.20 -12.80 -1.71
N GLY A 165 -11.22 -13.22 -2.96
CA GLY A 165 -11.09 -14.63 -3.28
C GLY A 165 -11.30 -14.94 -4.75
N PRO A 166 -11.15 -16.21 -5.13
CA PRO A 166 -11.42 -16.68 -6.48
C PRO A 166 -12.90 -16.75 -6.77
N ILE A 167 -13.32 -16.22 -7.94
CA ILE A 167 -14.59 -16.56 -8.57
C ILE A 167 -14.40 -17.86 -9.36
N TRP A 168 -13.31 -17.91 -10.11
CA TRP A 168 -12.86 -19.09 -10.84
C TRP A 168 -11.39 -19.29 -10.55
N LYS A 169 -11.06 -20.37 -9.87
CA LYS A 169 -9.70 -20.65 -9.41
C LYS A 169 -8.70 -20.53 -10.56
N ASP A 170 -7.58 -19.84 -10.30
CA ASP A 170 -6.50 -19.55 -11.23
C ASP A 170 -6.85 -18.69 -12.46
N HIS A 171 -8.10 -18.21 -12.57
CA HIS A 171 -8.53 -17.39 -13.72
C HIS A 171 -9.11 -16.04 -13.31
N THR A 172 -9.98 -16.00 -12.30
CA THR A 172 -10.72 -14.78 -11.94
C THR A 172 -10.82 -14.65 -10.44
N SER A 173 -10.46 -13.48 -9.93
CA SER A 173 -10.62 -13.11 -8.53
C SER A 173 -11.57 -11.93 -8.37
N PHE A 174 -12.01 -11.71 -7.16
CA PHE A 174 -12.73 -10.51 -6.76
C PHE A 174 -12.15 -9.97 -5.46
N ILE A 175 -12.33 -8.67 -5.25
CA ILE A 175 -12.07 -7.98 -4.00
C ILE A 175 -13.21 -7.03 -3.69
N ILE A 176 -13.66 -7.06 -2.46
CA ILE A 176 -14.66 -6.14 -1.92
C ILE A 176 -14.03 -5.47 -0.70
N SER A 177 -14.01 -4.15 -0.70
CA SER A 177 -13.53 -3.37 0.44
C SER A 177 -14.58 -2.33 0.80
N ALA A 178 -14.85 -2.21 2.10
CA ALA A 178 -15.79 -1.23 2.64
C ALA A 178 -15.17 -0.54 3.85
N ARG A 179 -15.39 0.77 3.97
CA ARG A 179 -15.00 1.58 5.13
C ARG A 179 -16.19 2.36 5.65
N ARG A 180 -16.39 2.35 6.95
CA ARG A 180 -17.37 3.18 7.65
C ARG A 180 -16.64 4.08 8.65
N SER A 181 -16.88 5.37 8.59
CA SER A 181 -16.43 6.37 9.54
C SER A 181 -17.53 6.64 10.58
N TYR A 182 -17.13 6.86 11.84
CA TYR A 182 -18.05 7.12 12.97
C TYR A 182 -18.13 8.58 13.38
N ILE A 183 -17.55 9.49 12.60
CA ILE A 183 -17.53 10.92 12.97
C ILE A 183 -18.93 11.50 13.08
N ASP A 184 -19.88 10.98 12.35
CA ASP A 184 -21.29 11.31 12.49
C ASP A 184 -21.84 11.05 13.92
N CYS A 185 -21.27 10.09 14.67
CA CYS A 185 -21.64 9.84 16.05
C CYS A 185 -21.09 10.89 17.03
N PHE A 186 -20.04 11.62 16.66
CA PHE A 186 -19.40 12.65 17.48
C PHE A 186 -19.83 14.08 17.11
N ALA A 187 -20.58 14.25 16.01
CA ALA A 187 -21.01 15.52 15.48
C ALA A 187 -22.42 15.94 15.94
N ILE A 188 -22.91 15.39 17.08
CA ILE A 188 -24.20 15.75 17.70
C ILE A 188 -23.99 16.85 18.73
#